data_eb33bc9814e6a78d8dec52292b174357
#
_entry.id   eb33bc9814e6a78d8dec52292b174357
#
_cell.length_a   1.000
_cell.length_b   1.000
_cell.length_c   1.000
_cell.angle_alpha   90.00
_cell.angle_beta   90.00
_cell.angle_gamma   90.00
#
_symmetry.space_group_name_H-M   'P 1'
#
loop_
_entity.id
_entity.type
_entity.pdbx_description
1 polymer ?
#
loop_
_entity_poly.entity_id
_entity_poly.type
_entity_poly.pdbx_seq_one_letter_code
_entity_poly.pdbx_strand_id
1 'polypeptide(L)'
;LEEKIRLESAHKEFLANMETLSDLEYRKEMERLGVDLSWKSSQIEGNTYSLLETERLLKEKQTAQGKTKEEAVMLLNHKDALDFILDNPDYLKELSVRRLEDIHSILTKELGVGNGIRKRRVGITGTNYRPLDNEFQIREALEDTCQLINGKENVFEKALLTLVLLSYIQAFTDGN
;
A
#
# COMPACT_ATOMS: atom_id res chain seq x y z
N LEU A 1 -0.80 -2.93 26.26
CA LEU A 1 -1.99 -3.78 26.54
C LEU A 1 -3.29 -3.02 26.29
N GLU A 2 -3.43 -1.78 26.80
CA GLU A 2 -4.64 -0.94 26.65
C GLU A 2 -4.92 -0.60 25.18
N GLU A 3 -3.92 -0.18 24.42
CA GLU A 3 -4.05 0.11 22.97
C GLU A 3 -4.58 -1.10 22.17
N LYS A 4 -4.08 -2.31 22.47
CA LYS A 4 -4.55 -3.54 21.81
C LYS A 4 -6.03 -3.78 22.09
N ILE A 5 -6.46 -3.66 23.35
CA ILE A 5 -7.86 -3.82 23.77
C ILE A 5 -8.76 -2.80 23.07
N ARG A 6 -8.30 -1.55 22.98
CA ARG A 6 -9.03 -0.46 22.31
C ARG A 6 -9.19 -0.74 20.82
N LEU A 7 -8.13 -1.18 20.14
CA LEU A 7 -8.17 -1.54 18.72
C LEU A 7 -9.09 -2.74 18.46
N GLU A 8 -9.03 -3.77 19.29
CA GLU A 8 -9.92 -4.93 19.20
C GLU A 8 -11.39 -4.57 19.43
N SER A 9 -11.68 -3.66 20.36
CA SER A 9 -13.03 -3.15 20.58
C SER A 9 -13.56 -2.36 19.38
N ALA A 10 -12.75 -1.43 18.85
CA ALA A 10 -13.10 -0.65 17.66
C ALA A 10 -13.29 -1.54 16.42
N HIS A 11 -12.50 -2.61 16.29
CA HIS A 11 -12.64 -3.57 15.21
C HIS A 11 -13.96 -4.34 15.29
N LYS A 12 -14.35 -4.79 16.49
CA LYS A 12 -15.64 -5.47 16.69
C LYS A 12 -16.82 -4.56 16.35
N GLU A 13 -16.76 -3.30 16.76
CA GLU A 13 -17.79 -2.30 16.43
C GLU A 13 -17.85 -2.06 14.92
N PHE A 14 -16.69 -1.93 14.27
CA PHE A 14 -16.59 -1.80 12.82
C PHE A 14 -17.23 -2.98 12.10
N LEU A 15 -16.90 -4.22 12.48
CA LEU A 15 -17.47 -5.42 11.86
C LEU A 15 -18.99 -5.48 12.05
N ALA A 16 -19.50 -5.17 13.24
CA ALA A 16 -20.94 -5.12 13.50
C ALA A 16 -21.65 -4.07 12.63
N ASN A 17 -21.05 -2.91 12.44
CA ASN A 17 -21.57 -1.87 11.56
C ASN A 17 -21.55 -2.34 10.08
N MET A 18 -20.48 -3.00 9.64
CA MET A 18 -20.36 -3.52 8.28
C MET A 18 -21.42 -4.59 7.96
N GLU A 19 -21.76 -5.46 8.91
CA GLU A 19 -22.84 -6.46 8.74
C GLU A 19 -24.22 -5.85 8.51
N THR A 20 -24.43 -4.58 8.87
CA THR A 20 -25.70 -3.86 8.65
C THR A 20 -25.82 -3.20 7.29
N LEU A 21 -24.70 -3.07 6.56
CA LEU A 21 -24.67 -2.44 5.25
C LEU A 21 -25.19 -3.39 4.17
N SER A 22 -25.93 -2.85 3.22
CA SER A 22 -26.21 -3.54 1.96
C SER A 22 -24.90 -3.65 1.12
N ASP A 23 -24.85 -4.61 0.21
CA ASP A 23 -23.72 -4.76 -0.71
C ASP A 23 -23.39 -3.47 -1.48
N LEU A 24 -24.43 -2.69 -1.82
CA LEU A 24 -24.26 -1.42 -2.52
C LEU A 24 -23.61 -0.35 -1.63
N GLU A 25 -24.03 -0.26 -0.37
CA GLU A 25 -23.45 0.68 0.61
C GLU A 25 -22.00 0.30 0.93
N TYR A 26 -21.74 -0.99 1.15
CA TYR A 26 -20.37 -1.49 1.34
C TYR A 26 -19.45 -1.12 0.18
N ARG A 27 -19.88 -1.37 -1.06
CA ARG A 27 -19.09 -1.01 -2.26
C ARG A 27 -18.83 0.49 -2.36
N LYS A 28 -19.81 1.34 -2.03
CA LYS A 28 -19.62 2.81 -2.03
C LYS A 28 -18.62 3.25 -0.98
N GLU A 29 -18.64 2.66 0.22
CA GLU A 29 -17.67 2.99 1.26
C GLU A 29 -16.25 2.53 0.88
N MET A 30 -16.10 1.34 0.29
CA MET A 30 -14.80 0.86 -0.20
C MET A 30 -14.27 1.72 -1.35
N GLU A 31 -15.15 2.16 -2.26
CA GLU A 31 -14.77 3.09 -3.34
C GLU A 31 -14.28 4.42 -2.78
N ARG A 32 -14.99 5.00 -1.80
CA ARG A 32 -14.60 6.24 -1.13
C ARG A 32 -13.24 6.08 -0.42
N LEU A 33 -13.07 5.00 0.33
CA LEU A 33 -11.81 4.67 0.98
C LEU A 33 -10.67 4.53 -0.03
N GLY A 34 -10.92 3.86 -1.16
CA GLY A 34 -9.96 3.69 -2.23
C GLY A 34 -9.49 5.03 -2.83
N VAL A 35 -10.42 5.98 -3.03
CA VAL A 35 -10.09 7.33 -3.50
C VAL A 35 -9.23 8.07 -2.46
N ASP A 36 -9.66 8.08 -1.19
CA ASP A 36 -8.95 8.77 -0.10
C ASP A 36 -7.54 8.21 0.09
N LEU A 37 -7.37 6.89 0.10
CA LEU A 37 -6.06 6.23 0.25
C LEU A 37 -5.16 6.50 -0.95
N SER A 38 -5.67 6.39 -2.18
CA SER A 38 -4.90 6.67 -3.39
C SER A 38 -4.40 8.11 -3.40
N TRP A 39 -5.26 9.07 -3.04
CA TRP A 39 -4.90 10.47 -2.93
C TRP A 39 -3.84 10.71 -1.85
N LYS A 40 -4.06 10.25 -0.63
CA LYS A 40 -3.14 10.45 0.50
C LYS A 40 -1.78 9.80 0.28
N SER A 41 -1.77 8.57 -0.21
CA SER A 41 -0.54 7.85 -0.53
C SER A 41 0.27 8.58 -1.60
N SER A 42 -0.38 8.98 -2.70
CA SER A 42 0.28 9.73 -3.77
C SER A 42 0.81 11.09 -3.32
N GLN A 43 0.13 11.78 -2.37
CA GLN A 43 0.64 13.03 -1.81
C GLN A 43 1.96 12.84 -1.05
N ILE A 44 2.15 11.71 -0.37
CA ILE A 44 3.41 11.38 0.32
C ILE A 44 4.56 11.29 -0.70
N GLU A 45 4.27 10.78 -1.89
CA GLU A 45 5.22 10.69 -3.01
C GLU A 45 5.35 11.98 -3.84
N GLY A 46 4.76 13.09 -3.36
CA GLY A 46 4.87 14.40 -3.98
C GLY A 46 3.84 14.71 -5.07
N ASN A 47 2.80 13.89 -5.23
CA ASN A 47 1.70 14.17 -6.15
C ASN A 47 0.92 15.42 -5.72
N THR A 48 0.56 16.26 -6.68
CA THR A 48 -0.05 17.57 -6.43
C THR A 48 -1.55 17.62 -6.73
N TYR A 49 -2.18 16.50 -7.10
CA TYR A 49 -3.63 16.42 -7.27
C TYR A 49 -4.37 16.77 -5.98
N SER A 50 -5.44 17.53 -6.08
CA SER A 50 -6.43 17.68 -5.00
C SER A 50 -7.34 16.46 -4.92
N LEU A 51 -8.07 16.30 -3.81
CA LEU A 51 -9.03 15.21 -3.66
C LEU A 51 -10.08 15.21 -4.78
N LEU A 52 -10.62 16.38 -5.14
CA LEU A 52 -11.62 16.50 -6.18
C LEU A 52 -11.09 16.14 -7.57
N GLU A 53 -9.86 16.55 -7.90
CA GLU A 53 -9.20 16.17 -9.15
C GLU A 53 -8.92 14.66 -9.20
N THR A 54 -8.54 14.06 -8.06
CA THR A 54 -8.35 12.62 -7.92
C THR A 54 -9.67 11.88 -8.15
N GLU A 55 -10.77 12.31 -7.54
CA GLU A 55 -12.09 11.73 -7.78
C GLU A 55 -12.47 11.73 -9.25
N ARG A 56 -12.29 12.88 -9.93
CA ARG A 56 -12.56 13.00 -11.36
C ARG A 56 -11.67 12.08 -12.20
N LEU A 57 -10.37 12.04 -11.89
CA LEU A 57 -9.45 11.14 -12.59
C LEU A 57 -9.88 9.67 -12.45
N LEU A 58 -10.20 9.24 -11.24
CA LEU A 58 -10.52 7.84 -10.98
C LEU A 58 -11.88 7.44 -11.55
N LYS A 59 -12.90 8.31 -11.46
CA LYS A 59 -14.27 8.05 -11.95
C LYS A 59 -14.46 8.31 -13.44
N GLU A 60 -13.93 9.43 -13.93
CA GLU A 60 -14.20 9.93 -15.28
C GLU A 60 -13.02 9.73 -16.25
N LYS A 61 -11.85 9.27 -15.73
CA LYS A 61 -10.61 9.13 -16.48
C LYS A 61 -10.12 10.44 -17.10
N GLN A 62 -10.43 11.58 -16.46
CA GLN A 62 -10.06 12.92 -16.90
C GLN A 62 -8.84 13.42 -16.10
N THR A 63 -7.75 13.70 -16.80
CA THR A 63 -6.58 14.32 -16.20
C THR A 63 -6.84 15.79 -15.86
N ALA A 64 -6.32 16.26 -14.74
CA ALA A 64 -6.45 17.65 -14.34
C ALA A 64 -5.47 18.54 -15.12
N GLN A 65 -5.90 19.78 -15.38
CA GLN A 65 -5.09 20.75 -16.09
C GLN A 65 -3.82 21.12 -15.28
N GLY A 66 -2.69 21.15 -15.93
CA GLY A 66 -1.42 21.51 -15.32
C GLY A 66 -0.77 20.40 -14.48
N LYS A 67 -1.33 19.18 -14.49
CA LYS A 67 -0.76 18.00 -13.86
C LYS A 67 0.01 17.16 -14.88
N THR A 68 1.02 16.43 -14.41
CA THR A 68 1.81 15.54 -15.26
C THR A 68 1.11 14.22 -15.53
N LYS A 69 1.56 13.50 -16.57
CA LYS A 69 1.07 12.16 -16.85
C LYS A 69 1.47 11.19 -15.71
N GLU A 70 2.67 11.35 -15.18
CA GLU A 70 3.21 10.53 -14.09
C GLU A 70 2.36 10.65 -12.82
N GLU A 71 1.94 11.87 -12.46
CA GLU A 71 1.03 12.09 -11.32
C GLU A 71 -0.31 11.37 -11.51
N ALA A 72 -0.88 11.43 -12.71
CA ALA A 72 -2.14 10.73 -13.02
C ALA A 72 -1.95 9.20 -12.98
N VAL A 73 -0.87 8.67 -13.57
CA VAL A 73 -0.54 7.25 -13.56
C VAL A 73 -0.34 6.73 -12.13
N MET A 74 0.37 7.49 -11.28
CA MET A 74 0.56 7.15 -9.87
C MET A 74 -0.77 6.94 -9.14
N LEU A 75 -1.74 7.86 -9.30
CA LEU A 75 -3.07 7.74 -8.69
C LEU A 75 -3.85 6.54 -9.20
N LEU A 76 -3.82 6.30 -10.51
CA LEU A 76 -4.47 5.13 -11.12
C LEU A 76 -3.86 3.83 -10.61
N ASN A 77 -2.54 3.75 -10.53
CA ASN A 77 -1.83 2.57 -10.03
C ASN A 77 -2.15 2.28 -8.55
N HIS A 78 -2.25 3.31 -7.71
CA HIS A 78 -2.66 3.14 -6.31
C HIS A 78 -4.07 2.56 -6.21
N LYS A 79 -5.00 3.09 -7.02
CA LYS A 79 -6.37 2.56 -7.05
C LYS A 79 -6.39 1.12 -7.56
N ASP A 80 -5.67 0.82 -8.64
CA ASP A 80 -5.58 -0.52 -9.22
C ASP A 80 -4.99 -1.53 -8.20
N ALA A 81 -3.98 -1.14 -7.42
CA ALA A 81 -3.41 -1.99 -6.38
C ALA A 81 -4.40 -2.25 -5.24
N LEU A 82 -5.15 -1.23 -4.81
CA LEU A 82 -6.19 -1.40 -3.80
C LEU A 82 -7.33 -2.29 -4.30
N ASP A 83 -7.80 -2.09 -5.53
CA ASP A 83 -8.82 -2.93 -6.15
C ASP A 83 -8.35 -4.37 -6.27
N PHE A 84 -7.11 -4.58 -6.70
CA PHE A 84 -6.53 -5.92 -6.76
C PHE A 84 -6.54 -6.63 -5.40
N ILE A 85 -6.19 -5.93 -4.32
CA ILE A 85 -6.21 -6.48 -2.95
C ILE A 85 -7.64 -6.81 -2.51
N LEU A 86 -8.60 -5.92 -2.76
CA LEU A 86 -10.00 -6.10 -2.37
C LEU A 86 -10.69 -7.23 -3.16
N ASP A 87 -10.39 -7.33 -4.46
CA ASP A 87 -10.98 -8.35 -5.32
C ASP A 87 -10.33 -9.74 -5.12
N ASN A 88 -9.14 -9.79 -4.52
CA ASN A 88 -8.38 -11.02 -4.29
C ASN A 88 -8.04 -11.23 -2.80
N PRO A 89 -9.03 -11.37 -1.88
CA PRO A 89 -8.78 -11.38 -0.44
C PRO A 89 -7.89 -12.54 0.01
N ASP A 90 -7.85 -13.62 -0.74
CA ASP A 90 -7.01 -14.79 -0.45
C ASP A 90 -5.56 -14.63 -0.90
N TYR A 91 -5.29 -13.67 -1.78
CA TYR A 91 -3.96 -13.47 -2.36
C TYR A 91 -2.90 -13.11 -1.29
N LEU A 92 -3.26 -12.29 -0.31
CA LEU A 92 -2.36 -11.86 0.77
C LEU A 92 -2.55 -12.63 2.08
N LYS A 93 -3.35 -13.71 2.11
CA LYS A 93 -3.48 -14.57 3.30
C LYS A 93 -2.14 -15.08 3.80
N GLU A 94 -1.26 -15.42 2.87
CA GLU A 94 0.12 -15.79 3.15
C GLU A 94 1.05 -14.83 2.40
N LEU A 95 1.73 -13.96 3.12
CA LEU A 95 2.64 -12.99 2.54
C LEU A 95 3.90 -13.68 2.03
N SER A 96 4.40 -13.28 0.87
CA SER A 96 5.66 -13.75 0.29
C SER A 96 6.33 -12.63 -0.48
N VAL A 97 7.66 -12.75 -0.69
CA VAL A 97 8.44 -11.77 -1.47
C VAL A 97 7.81 -11.58 -2.85
N ARG A 98 7.41 -12.67 -3.52
CA ARG A 98 6.76 -12.61 -4.82
C ARG A 98 5.47 -11.78 -4.80
N ARG A 99 4.62 -11.98 -3.81
CA ARG A 99 3.36 -11.24 -3.68
C ARG A 99 3.59 -9.74 -3.41
N LEU A 100 4.66 -9.41 -2.67
CA LEU A 100 5.09 -8.03 -2.50
C LEU A 100 5.58 -7.43 -3.82
N GLU A 101 6.40 -8.16 -4.59
CA GLU A 101 6.86 -7.74 -5.91
C GLU A 101 5.68 -7.56 -6.89
N ASP A 102 4.66 -8.40 -6.84
CA ASP A 102 3.46 -8.28 -7.68
C ASP A 102 2.66 -7.00 -7.37
N ILE A 103 2.43 -6.69 -6.08
CA ILE A 103 1.80 -5.41 -5.66
C ILE A 103 2.66 -4.21 -6.09
N HIS A 104 3.97 -4.28 -5.86
CA HIS A 104 4.90 -3.24 -6.28
C HIS A 104 4.84 -3.01 -7.80
N SER A 105 4.73 -4.08 -8.59
CA SER A 105 4.62 -3.98 -10.06
C SER A 105 3.35 -3.26 -10.51
N ILE A 106 2.25 -3.39 -9.77
CA ILE A 106 1.02 -2.63 -10.04
C ILE A 106 1.25 -1.15 -9.70
N LEU A 107 1.80 -0.87 -8.52
CA LEU A 107 2.05 0.51 -8.04
C LEU A 107 2.97 1.30 -8.97
N THR A 108 3.96 0.64 -9.58
CA THR A 108 5.00 1.30 -10.38
C THR A 108 4.82 1.15 -11.89
N LYS A 109 3.69 0.59 -12.33
CA LYS A 109 3.37 0.41 -13.75
C LYS A 109 3.45 1.74 -14.51
N GLU A 110 4.16 1.77 -15.62
CA GLU A 110 4.36 2.94 -16.50
C GLU A 110 5.06 4.15 -15.84
N LEU A 111 5.64 4.00 -14.65
CA LEU A 111 6.40 5.06 -13.97
C LEU A 111 7.92 4.99 -14.21
N GLY A 112 8.38 4.06 -15.04
CA GLY A 112 9.82 3.90 -15.35
C GLY A 112 10.64 3.32 -14.18
N VAL A 113 9.99 2.82 -13.15
CA VAL A 113 10.63 2.16 -12.00
C VAL A 113 10.96 0.71 -12.35
N GLY A 114 12.15 0.25 -11.97
CA GLY A 114 12.56 -1.14 -12.18
C GLY A 114 11.77 -2.11 -11.32
N ASN A 115 11.44 -3.27 -11.88
CA ASN A 115 10.74 -4.32 -11.16
C ASN A 115 11.68 -5.12 -10.25
N GLY A 116 11.12 -5.65 -9.16
CA GLY A 116 11.80 -6.54 -8.22
C GLY A 116 12.73 -5.83 -7.24
N ILE A 117 13.41 -6.63 -6.43
CA ILE A 117 14.32 -6.14 -5.39
C ILE A 117 15.45 -5.32 -6.02
N ARG A 118 15.72 -4.16 -5.44
CA ARG A 118 16.77 -3.26 -5.93
C ARG A 118 18.17 -3.85 -5.81
N LYS A 119 19.02 -3.45 -6.74
CA LYS A 119 20.46 -3.79 -6.77
C LYS A 119 21.36 -2.58 -6.49
N ARG A 120 20.76 -1.42 -6.23
CA ARG A 120 21.47 -0.16 -5.97
C ARG A 120 21.17 0.32 -4.57
N ARG A 121 22.09 1.10 -4.02
CA ARG A 121 21.87 1.80 -2.75
C ARG A 121 20.74 2.81 -2.91
N VAL A 122 19.92 2.90 -1.88
CA VAL A 122 18.91 3.96 -1.71
C VAL A 122 19.14 4.65 -0.38
N GLY A 123 18.58 5.82 -0.21
CA GLY A 123 18.60 6.55 1.05
C GLY A 123 17.21 7.13 1.34
N ILE A 124 16.93 7.40 2.59
CA ILE A 124 15.71 8.08 3.01
C ILE A 124 16.06 9.54 3.26
N THR A 125 15.48 10.45 2.47
CA THR A 125 15.72 11.89 2.58
C THR A 125 15.42 12.38 4.01
N GLY A 126 16.33 13.18 4.56
CA GLY A 126 16.16 13.75 5.91
C GLY A 126 16.54 12.81 7.05
N THR A 127 17.09 11.62 6.76
CA THR A 127 17.55 10.68 7.79
C THR A 127 19.01 10.27 7.60
N ASN A 128 19.64 9.78 8.67
CA ASN A 128 20.96 9.13 8.63
C ASN A 128 20.87 7.60 8.49
N TYR A 129 19.65 7.07 8.37
CA TYR A 129 19.43 5.64 8.20
C TYR A 129 19.97 5.17 6.86
N ARG A 130 20.64 4.05 6.86
CA ARG A 130 21.20 3.41 5.65
C ARG A 130 20.56 2.03 5.50
N PRO A 131 19.61 1.87 4.58
CA PRO A 131 19.04 0.57 4.24
C PRO A 131 20.12 -0.41 3.76
N LEU A 132 19.84 -1.70 3.87
CA LEU A 132 20.67 -2.76 3.29
C LEU A 132 20.99 -2.44 1.82
N ASP A 133 22.19 -2.75 1.35
CA ASP A 133 22.65 -2.43 0.00
C ASP A 133 22.91 -3.66 -0.89
N ASN A 134 22.74 -4.85 -0.34
CA ASN A 134 22.97 -6.12 -1.01
C ASN A 134 21.64 -6.82 -1.30
N GLU A 135 21.39 -7.17 -2.57
CA GLU A 135 20.14 -7.81 -3.03
C GLU A 135 19.83 -9.11 -2.24
N PHE A 136 20.85 -9.91 -1.92
CA PHE A 136 20.64 -11.16 -1.18
C PHE A 136 20.21 -10.90 0.26
N GLN A 137 20.84 -9.93 0.93
CA GLN A 137 20.46 -9.54 2.30
C GLN A 137 19.07 -8.89 2.34
N ILE A 138 18.72 -8.12 1.32
CA ILE A 138 17.37 -7.53 1.21
C ILE A 138 16.32 -8.63 1.03
N ARG A 139 16.60 -9.61 0.18
CA ARG A 139 15.70 -10.76 -0.04
C ARG A 139 15.53 -11.57 1.25
N GLU A 140 16.61 -11.92 1.93
CA GLU A 140 16.59 -12.62 3.21
C GLU A 140 15.74 -11.84 4.25
N ALA A 141 15.98 -10.54 4.40
CA ALA A 141 15.20 -9.69 5.31
C ALA A 141 13.71 -9.65 4.96
N LEU A 142 13.34 -9.65 3.66
CA LEU A 142 11.95 -9.75 3.23
C LEU A 142 11.34 -11.13 3.51
N GLU A 143 12.07 -12.21 3.29
CA GLU A 143 11.64 -13.57 3.58
C GLU A 143 11.38 -13.75 5.07
N ASP A 144 12.30 -13.31 5.93
CA ASP A 144 12.17 -13.32 7.40
C ASP A 144 10.96 -12.46 7.84
N THR A 145 10.77 -11.30 7.22
CA THR A 145 9.62 -10.42 7.48
C THR A 145 8.31 -11.11 7.10
N CYS A 146 8.22 -11.73 5.94
CA CYS A 146 7.04 -12.48 5.52
C CYS A 146 6.73 -13.62 6.49
N GLN A 147 7.76 -14.38 6.90
CA GLN A 147 7.60 -15.48 7.86
C GLN A 147 7.10 -14.96 9.22
N LEU A 148 7.69 -13.88 9.73
CA LEU A 148 7.28 -13.25 10.98
C LEU A 148 5.81 -12.79 10.93
N ILE A 149 5.39 -12.14 9.86
CA ILE A 149 4.02 -11.63 9.69
C ILE A 149 3.04 -12.80 9.55
N ASN A 150 3.36 -13.81 8.75
CA ASN A 150 2.52 -14.98 8.56
C ASN A 150 2.31 -15.76 9.88
N GLY A 151 3.32 -15.78 10.76
CA GLY A 151 3.24 -16.41 12.08
C GLY A 151 2.41 -15.66 13.12
N LYS A 152 1.88 -14.46 12.80
CA LYS A 152 1.00 -13.71 13.71
C LYS A 152 -0.46 -14.09 13.48
N GLU A 153 -1.24 -14.11 14.56
CA GLU A 153 -2.71 -14.31 14.48
C GLU A 153 -3.46 -12.97 14.49
N ASN A 154 -2.95 -12.00 15.24
CA ASN A 154 -3.60 -10.70 15.42
C ASN A 154 -3.40 -9.80 14.20
N VAL A 155 -4.50 -9.33 13.59
CA VAL A 155 -4.51 -8.51 12.38
C VAL A 155 -3.78 -7.17 12.57
N PHE A 156 -3.84 -6.55 13.74
CA PHE A 156 -3.17 -5.28 14.01
C PHE A 156 -1.65 -5.46 14.15
N GLU A 157 -1.22 -6.60 14.72
CA GLU A 157 0.21 -6.95 14.75
C GLU A 157 0.74 -7.17 13.33
N LYS A 158 0.00 -7.90 12.49
CA LYS A 158 0.35 -8.06 11.07
C LYS A 158 0.47 -6.72 10.36
N ALA A 159 -0.54 -5.86 10.48
CA ALA A 159 -0.57 -4.55 9.82
C ALA A 159 0.60 -3.66 10.27
N LEU A 160 0.86 -3.58 11.58
CA LEU A 160 1.96 -2.78 12.12
C LEU A 160 3.33 -3.30 11.69
N LEU A 161 3.55 -4.61 11.74
CA LEU A 161 4.80 -5.22 11.31
C LEU A 161 5.02 -5.00 9.81
N THR A 162 3.98 -5.16 8.98
CA THR A 162 4.06 -4.90 7.55
C THR A 162 4.49 -3.46 7.29
N LEU A 163 3.80 -2.49 7.88
CA LEU A 163 4.10 -1.08 7.70
C LEU A 163 5.53 -0.74 8.12
N VAL A 164 5.94 -1.15 9.32
CA VAL A 164 7.25 -0.77 9.88
C VAL A 164 8.39 -1.47 9.14
N LEU A 165 8.30 -2.79 8.93
CA LEU A 165 9.41 -3.57 8.37
C LEU A 165 9.60 -3.31 6.88
N LEU A 166 8.54 -3.17 6.08
CA LEU A 166 8.70 -2.81 4.67
C LEU A 166 9.29 -1.41 4.53
N SER A 167 8.80 -0.44 5.29
CA SER A 167 9.37 0.92 5.31
C SER A 167 10.81 0.95 5.79
N TYR A 168 11.21 0.05 6.69
CA TYR A 168 12.59 -0.07 7.18
C TYR A 168 13.52 -0.71 6.14
N ILE A 169 13.10 -1.82 5.51
CA ILE A 169 13.93 -2.57 4.55
C ILE A 169 14.18 -1.76 3.27
N GLN A 170 13.22 -0.97 2.82
CA GLN A 170 13.33 -0.21 1.57
C GLN A 170 13.77 -1.11 0.40
N ALA A 171 12.96 -2.13 0.12
CA ALA A 171 13.36 -3.24 -0.75
C ALA A 171 13.42 -2.87 -2.23
N PHE A 172 12.72 -1.85 -2.66
CA PHE A 172 12.58 -1.44 -4.05
C PHE A 172 13.36 -0.13 -4.33
N THR A 173 13.55 0.17 -5.60
CA THR A 173 14.24 1.40 -6.01
C THR A 173 13.40 2.63 -5.71
N ASP A 174 12.09 2.51 -5.82
CA ASP A 174 11.07 3.52 -5.56
C ASP A 174 9.74 2.81 -5.23
N GLY A 175 8.74 3.51 -4.69
CA GLY A 175 7.44 2.92 -4.35
C GLY A 175 7.50 1.91 -3.18
N ASN A 176 8.35 2.18 -2.17
CA ASN A 176 8.51 1.33 -0.98
C ASN A 176 7.38 1.51 0.04
#